data_6ac5be823df0288f373eefb47e581ae5
#
_entry.id   6ac5be823df0288f373eefb47e581ae5
#
_cell.length_a   1.000
_cell.length_b   1.000
_cell.length_c   1.000
_cell.angle_alpha   90.00
_cell.angle_beta   90.00
_cell.angle_gamma   90.00
#
_symmetry.space_group_name_H-M   'P 1'
#
loop_
_entity.id
_entity.type
_entity.pdbx_description
1 polymer ?
#
loop_
_entity_poly.entity_id
_entity_poly.type
_entity_poly.pdbx_seq_one_letter_code
_entity_poly.pdbx_strand_id
1 'polypeptide(L)'
;MGSDDYGKRFITQFNELDVNLDFLQLDNDSSTRVVNVDRDQFGDRFFSGFEESSHSCFADEILSKKLIEKEILNLEKTFLETKYLVTGTILLSSPISAETIFFLFEQAKKLEVKVVIDLNWREVFWDHSSFSSKISKDQRVKIIKNFLNHAHVLKLAKEEATLFFEHENPLLISQQLLKQPDVIITDGKNPVSWYFNGLQGITETPTSQKIVDTTGAGDAFLAGLISKLISYGYPSNKLEIEDCVKFAGVCGLLTCLGEGAIEQQPSYEKGTRFLECLIS
;
A
#
# COMPACT_ATOMS: atom_id res chain seq x y z
N MET A 1 -2.58 -11.66 -11.59
CA MET A 1 -1.18 -11.88 -12.04
C MET A 1 -1.19 -12.60 -13.37
N GLY A 2 -0.18 -12.40 -14.22
CA GLY A 2 0.04 -13.22 -15.41
C GLY A 2 0.43 -14.65 -15.04
N SER A 3 0.18 -15.59 -15.96
CA SER A 3 0.62 -16.99 -15.82
C SER A 3 2.08 -17.20 -16.25
N ASP A 4 2.87 -16.13 -16.30
CA ASP A 4 4.29 -16.11 -16.64
C ASP A 4 5.19 -16.55 -15.47
N ASP A 5 6.49 -16.52 -15.67
CA ASP A 5 7.45 -16.98 -14.66
C ASP A 5 7.49 -16.05 -13.43
N TYR A 6 7.24 -14.77 -13.59
CA TYR A 6 7.11 -13.83 -12.47
C TYR A 6 5.87 -14.15 -11.62
N GLY A 7 4.71 -14.39 -12.25
CA GLY A 7 3.51 -14.81 -11.55
C GLY A 7 3.70 -16.13 -10.79
N LYS A 8 4.35 -17.13 -11.41
CA LYS A 8 4.69 -18.40 -10.72
C LYS A 8 5.58 -18.21 -9.50
N ARG A 9 6.59 -17.30 -9.59
CA ARG A 9 7.45 -16.97 -8.44
C ARG A 9 6.64 -16.37 -7.29
N PHE A 10 5.72 -15.44 -7.56
CA PHE A 10 4.85 -14.88 -6.54
C PHE A 10 3.96 -15.94 -5.89
N ILE A 11 3.36 -16.85 -6.67
CA ILE A 11 2.54 -17.94 -6.14
C ILE A 11 3.37 -18.84 -5.20
N THR A 12 4.58 -19.21 -5.61
CA THR A 12 5.48 -20.00 -4.78
C THR A 12 5.75 -19.30 -3.45
N GLN A 13 6.13 -18.02 -3.50
CA GLN A 13 6.42 -17.24 -2.30
C GLN A 13 5.19 -17.06 -1.40
N PHE A 14 4.01 -16.82 -1.96
CA PHE A 14 2.78 -16.70 -1.17
C PHE A 14 2.43 -18.02 -0.47
N ASN A 15 2.62 -19.16 -1.14
CA ASN A 15 2.42 -20.47 -0.53
C ASN A 15 3.42 -20.74 0.61
N GLU A 16 4.70 -20.34 0.44
CA GLU A 16 5.72 -20.44 1.50
C GLU A 16 5.39 -19.59 2.74
N LEU A 17 4.62 -18.52 2.55
CA LEU A 17 4.19 -17.59 3.60
C LEU A 17 2.77 -17.87 4.11
N ASP A 18 2.15 -18.98 3.72
CA ASP A 18 0.76 -19.34 4.06
C ASP A 18 -0.27 -18.24 3.72
N VAL A 19 -0.03 -17.49 2.64
CA VAL A 19 -1.00 -16.49 2.15
C VAL A 19 -2.14 -17.20 1.44
N ASN A 20 -3.39 -16.91 1.83
CA ASN A 20 -4.56 -17.43 1.15
C ASN A 20 -4.67 -16.88 -0.28
N LEU A 21 -4.79 -17.77 -1.26
CA LEU A 21 -4.84 -17.44 -2.69
C LEU A 21 -6.23 -17.64 -3.33
N ASP A 22 -7.29 -17.87 -2.54
CA ASP A 22 -8.63 -18.19 -3.05
C ASP A 22 -9.18 -17.15 -4.04
N PHE A 23 -8.79 -15.88 -3.87
CA PHE A 23 -9.20 -14.77 -4.74
C PHE A 23 -8.11 -14.32 -5.70
N LEU A 24 -7.00 -15.05 -5.79
CA LEU A 24 -5.96 -14.74 -6.75
C LEU A 24 -6.47 -15.00 -8.18
N GLN A 25 -6.46 -13.96 -9.00
CA GLN A 25 -6.80 -14.06 -10.41
C GLN A 25 -5.54 -14.26 -11.25
N LEU A 26 -5.50 -15.35 -12.00
CA LEU A 26 -4.46 -15.66 -12.97
C LEU A 26 -5.01 -15.45 -14.38
N ASP A 27 -4.22 -14.79 -15.21
CA ASP A 27 -4.56 -14.55 -16.61
C ASP A 27 -3.44 -15.04 -17.53
N ASN A 28 -3.84 -15.76 -18.60
CA ASN A 28 -2.90 -16.34 -19.56
C ASN A 28 -2.53 -15.38 -20.69
N ASP A 29 -3.35 -14.34 -20.88
CA ASP A 29 -3.29 -13.40 -21.99
C ASP A 29 -2.72 -12.03 -21.56
N SER A 30 -2.23 -11.92 -20.32
CA SER A 30 -1.60 -10.72 -19.77
C SER A 30 -0.34 -11.06 -19.00
N SER A 31 0.59 -10.12 -18.95
CA SER A 31 1.86 -10.27 -18.22
C SER A 31 1.77 -9.78 -16.79
N THR A 32 2.53 -10.41 -15.90
CA THR A 32 2.86 -9.81 -14.61
C THR A 32 3.67 -8.55 -14.85
N ARG A 33 3.27 -7.41 -14.25
CA ARG A 33 3.99 -6.14 -14.43
C ARG A 33 5.37 -6.20 -13.79
N VAL A 34 6.39 -5.91 -14.58
CA VAL A 34 7.77 -5.73 -14.12
C VAL A 34 8.15 -4.27 -14.29
N VAL A 35 8.62 -3.67 -13.22
CA VAL A 35 9.01 -2.26 -13.18
C VAL A 35 10.54 -2.17 -13.14
N ASN A 36 11.12 -1.46 -14.12
CA ASN A 36 12.54 -1.20 -14.15
C ASN A 36 12.87 -0.02 -13.24
N VAL A 37 13.81 -0.23 -12.35
CA VAL A 37 14.28 0.77 -11.38
C VAL A 37 15.77 0.99 -11.59
N ASP A 38 16.14 2.18 -12.02
CA ASP A 38 17.54 2.60 -12.13
C ASP A 38 17.95 3.42 -10.90
N ARG A 39 19.27 3.47 -10.67
CA ARG A 39 19.88 4.29 -9.61
C ARG A 39 20.78 5.32 -10.25
N ASP A 40 20.72 6.53 -9.76
CA ASP A 40 21.67 7.57 -10.14
C ASP A 40 23.01 7.40 -9.39
N GLN A 41 23.97 8.25 -9.70
CA GLN A 41 25.29 8.25 -9.07
C GLN A 41 25.28 8.59 -7.57
N PHE A 42 24.16 9.06 -7.04
CA PHE A 42 23.95 9.37 -5.62
C PHE A 42 23.21 8.27 -4.88
N GLY A 43 22.78 7.20 -5.59
CA GLY A 43 22.00 6.10 -5.05
C GLY A 43 20.49 6.36 -5.00
N ASP A 44 20.05 7.52 -5.50
CA ASP A 44 18.63 7.81 -5.64
C ASP A 44 18.01 7.00 -6.79
N ARG A 45 16.79 6.54 -6.58
CA ARG A 45 16.09 5.64 -7.51
C ARG A 45 15.10 6.41 -8.35
N PHE A 46 15.04 6.03 -9.62
CA PHE A 46 13.96 6.47 -10.50
C PHE A 46 13.41 5.30 -11.31
N PHE A 47 12.15 5.38 -11.62
CA PHE A 47 11.50 4.39 -12.47
C PHE A 47 11.81 4.70 -13.91
N SER A 48 12.52 3.78 -14.61
CA SER A 48 12.93 3.95 -16.00
C SER A 48 11.94 3.37 -16.99
N GLY A 49 10.90 2.68 -16.52
CA GLY A 49 9.84 2.13 -17.37
C GLY A 49 9.40 0.75 -16.92
N PHE A 50 8.75 0.08 -17.83
CA PHE A 50 8.30 -1.31 -17.67
C PHE A 50 9.09 -2.21 -18.60
N GLU A 51 9.30 -3.46 -18.18
CA GLU A 51 9.75 -4.48 -19.10
C GLU A 51 8.74 -4.63 -20.25
N GLU A 52 9.23 -4.79 -21.49
CA GLU A 52 8.35 -4.97 -22.63
C GLU A 52 7.50 -6.21 -22.45
N SER A 53 6.19 -6.00 -22.43
CA SER A 53 5.22 -7.10 -22.38
C SER A 53 4.98 -7.66 -23.78
N SER A 54 4.98 -8.98 -23.89
CA SER A 54 4.51 -9.67 -25.11
C SER A 54 2.99 -9.57 -25.29
N HIS A 55 2.29 -9.07 -24.27
CA HIS A 55 0.84 -8.95 -24.21
C HIS A 55 0.38 -7.49 -24.27
N SER A 56 -0.88 -7.28 -24.63
CA SER A 56 -1.46 -5.95 -24.81
C SER A 56 -1.73 -5.18 -23.51
N CYS A 57 -1.70 -5.87 -22.36
CA CYS A 57 -1.96 -5.28 -21.04
C CYS A 57 -1.24 -6.07 -19.93
N PHE A 58 -1.15 -5.45 -18.76
CA PHE A 58 -0.69 -6.11 -17.55
C PHE A 58 -1.86 -6.70 -16.75
N ALA A 59 -1.60 -7.79 -16.04
CA ALA A 59 -2.64 -8.51 -15.31
C ALA A 59 -3.32 -7.69 -14.20
N ASP A 60 -2.63 -6.72 -13.61
CA ASP A 60 -3.20 -5.79 -12.63
C ASP A 60 -4.20 -4.80 -13.23
N GLU A 61 -4.20 -4.63 -14.57
CA GLU A 61 -5.16 -3.78 -15.28
C GLU A 61 -6.50 -4.45 -15.55
N ILE A 62 -6.58 -5.78 -15.36
CA ILE A 62 -7.76 -6.59 -15.68
C ILE A 62 -8.33 -7.35 -14.49
N LEU A 63 -8.09 -6.89 -13.28
CA LEU A 63 -8.70 -7.46 -12.07
C LEU A 63 -10.22 -7.48 -12.24
N SER A 64 -10.80 -8.68 -12.32
CA SER A 64 -12.19 -8.88 -12.79
C SER A 64 -13.17 -8.97 -11.63
N LYS A 65 -14.07 -8.00 -11.54
CA LYS A 65 -15.24 -8.04 -10.67
C LYS A 65 -16.10 -9.28 -10.89
N LYS A 66 -16.31 -9.68 -12.15
CA LYS A 66 -17.13 -10.86 -12.49
C LYS A 66 -16.58 -12.15 -11.88
N LEU A 67 -15.26 -12.29 -11.77
CA LEU A 67 -14.66 -13.46 -11.15
C LEU A 67 -14.91 -13.44 -9.62
N ILE A 68 -14.82 -12.28 -8.98
CA ILE A 68 -15.14 -12.13 -7.56
C ILE A 68 -16.63 -12.38 -7.30
N GLU A 69 -17.52 -11.87 -8.14
CA GLU A 69 -18.98 -12.07 -8.00
C GLU A 69 -19.40 -13.54 -8.11
N LYS A 70 -18.68 -14.36 -8.88
CA LYS A 70 -18.93 -15.81 -8.95
C LYS A 70 -18.66 -16.50 -7.62
N GLU A 71 -17.74 -15.97 -6.84
CA GLU A 71 -17.32 -16.49 -5.54
C GLU A 71 -17.85 -15.63 -4.39
N ILE A 72 -18.99 -14.92 -4.60
CA ILE A 72 -19.48 -13.91 -3.64
C ILE A 72 -19.71 -14.49 -2.24
N LEU A 73 -20.21 -15.73 -2.12
CA LEU A 73 -20.43 -16.37 -0.82
C LEU A 73 -19.10 -16.66 -0.10
N ASN A 74 -18.06 -17.02 -0.84
CA ASN A 74 -16.72 -17.20 -0.30
C ASN A 74 -16.12 -15.88 0.12
N LEU A 75 -16.32 -14.82 -0.69
CA LEU A 75 -15.90 -13.47 -0.35
C LEU A 75 -16.55 -12.96 0.93
N GLU A 76 -17.87 -13.13 1.07
CA GLU A 76 -18.61 -12.74 2.26
C GLU A 76 -18.10 -13.48 3.49
N LYS A 77 -17.87 -14.80 3.39
CA LYS A 77 -17.27 -15.60 4.47
C LYS A 77 -15.87 -15.07 4.83
N THR A 78 -15.01 -14.85 3.85
CA THR A 78 -13.67 -14.33 4.08
C THR A 78 -13.71 -12.95 4.75
N PHE A 79 -14.61 -12.06 4.31
CA PHE A 79 -14.73 -10.70 4.89
C PHE A 79 -15.25 -10.71 6.33
N LEU A 80 -16.05 -11.70 6.75
CA LEU A 80 -16.46 -11.84 8.15
C LEU A 80 -15.27 -12.07 9.09
N GLU A 81 -14.20 -12.68 8.59
CA GLU A 81 -12.94 -12.91 9.33
C GLU A 81 -11.88 -11.82 9.09
N THR A 82 -12.13 -10.93 8.12
CA THR A 82 -11.19 -9.89 7.70
C THR A 82 -11.40 -8.60 8.49
N LYS A 83 -10.34 -8.02 9.03
CA LYS A 83 -10.39 -6.72 9.70
C LYS A 83 -10.13 -5.55 8.75
N TYR A 84 -9.27 -5.75 7.75
CA TYR A 84 -8.79 -4.70 6.87
C TYR A 84 -8.74 -5.15 5.41
N LEU A 85 -9.29 -4.31 4.52
CA LEU A 85 -9.07 -4.36 3.08
C LEU A 85 -7.97 -3.35 2.74
N VAL A 86 -6.84 -3.83 2.24
CA VAL A 86 -5.68 -2.98 1.93
C VAL A 86 -5.57 -2.80 0.42
N THR A 87 -5.35 -1.57 -0.03
CA THR A 87 -5.23 -1.24 -1.44
C THR A 87 -4.40 0.01 -1.69
N GLY A 88 -4.01 0.23 -2.94
CA GLY A 88 -3.32 1.44 -3.43
C GLY A 88 -3.95 1.97 -4.72
N THR A 89 -3.37 3.04 -5.27
CA THR A 89 -3.95 3.79 -6.40
C THR A 89 -3.66 3.18 -7.78
N ILE A 90 -2.80 2.18 -7.87
CA ILE A 90 -2.43 1.56 -9.17
C ILE A 90 -3.66 1.00 -9.92
N LEU A 91 -4.62 0.43 -9.18
CA LEU A 91 -5.83 -0.16 -9.76
C LEU A 91 -6.71 0.86 -10.49
N LEU A 92 -6.54 2.14 -10.20
CA LEU A 92 -7.31 3.22 -10.84
C LEU A 92 -6.80 3.56 -12.25
N SER A 93 -5.64 3.09 -12.63
CA SER A 93 -5.09 3.29 -13.98
C SER A 93 -5.85 2.50 -15.05
N SER A 94 -6.66 1.53 -14.66
CA SER A 94 -7.54 0.76 -15.55
C SER A 94 -9.00 0.83 -15.09
N PRO A 95 -9.98 1.06 -16.00
CA PRO A 95 -11.39 1.08 -15.64
C PRO A 95 -11.90 -0.27 -15.14
N ILE A 96 -11.35 -1.39 -15.61
CA ILE A 96 -11.73 -2.75 -15.18
C ILE A 96 -11.35 -2.97 -13.72
N SER A 97 -10.10 -2.70 -13.38
CA SER A 97 -9.61 -2.85 -12.00
C SER A 97 -10.20 -1.81 -11.06
N ALA A 98 -10.45 -0.57 -11.57
CA ALA A 98 -11.15 0.47 -10.82
C ALA A 98 -12.59 0.03 -10.46
N GLU A 99 -13.35 -0.52 -11.40
CA GLU A 99 -14.70 -1.03 -11.11
C GLU A 99 -14.65 -2.11 -10.01
N THR A 100 -13.66 -2.98 -10.08
CA THR A 100 -13.51 -4.08 -9.13
C THR A 100 -13.19 -3.59 -7.72
N ILE A 101 -12.28 -2.63 -7.57
CA ILE A 101 -11.95 -2.11 -6.24
C ILE A 101 -13.12 -1.33 -5.62
N PHE A 102 -13.87 -0.56 -6.41
CA PHE A 102 -15.08 0.09 -5.90
C PHE A 102 -16.16 -0.92 -5.49
N PHE A 103 -16.32 -2.02 -6.22
CA PHE A 103 -17.18 -3.12 -5.80
C PHE A 103 -16.73 -3.73 -4.46
N LEU A 104 -15.42 -3.95 -4.28
CA LEU A 104 -14.88 -4.45 -3.00
C LEU A 104 -15.10 -3.47 -1.85
N PHE A 105 -15.04 -2.15 -2.08
CA PHE A 105 -15.38 -1.15 -1.06
C PHE A 105 -16.85 -1.24 -0.62
N GLU A 106 -17.77 -1.51 -1.55
CA GLU A 106 -19.18 -1.72 -1.20
C GLU A 106 -19.39 -2.99 -0.38
N GLN A 107 -18.65 -4.08 -0.68
CA GLN A 107 -18.71 -5.29 0.14
C GLN A 107 -18.06 -5.06 1.51
N ALA A 108 -16.90 -4.41 1.58
CA ALA A 108 -16.24 -4.05 2.83
C ALA A 108 -17.16 -3.20 3.74
N LYS A 109 -17.87 -2.22 3.15
CA LYS A 109 -18.84 -1.40 3.87
C LYS A 109 -20.00 -2.23 4.46
N LYS A 110 -20.55 -3.18 3.70
CA LYS A 110 -21.65 -4.06 4.17
C LYS A 110 -21.23 -4.94 5.33
N LEU A 111 -19.98 -5.38 5.35
CA LEU A 111 -19.43 -6.34 6.31
C LEU A 111 -18.54 -5.68 7.36
N GLU A 112 -18.58 -4.36 7.44
CA GLU A 112 -17.85 -3.53 8.43
C GLU A 112 -16.32 -3.71 8.41
N VAL A 113 -15.77 -4.14 7.26
CA VAL A 113 -14.32 -4.25 7.05
C VAL A 113 -13.73 -2.85 6.83
N LYS A 114 -12.69 -2.52 7.58
CA LYS A 114 -12.02 -1.22 7.44
C LYS A 114 -11.15 -1.19 6.19
N VAL A 115 -11.21 -0.10 5.44
CA VAL A 115 -10.39 0.11 4.24
C VAL A 115 -9.13 0.89 4.61
N VAL A 116 -7.98 0.32 4.30
CA VAL A 116 -6.66 0.96 4.44
C VAL A 116 -6.15 1.27 3.04
N ILE A 117 -5.83 2.53 2.79
CA ILE A 117 -5.30 2.97 1.50
C ILE A 117 -3.88 3.49 1.69
N ASP A 118 -2.92 2.88 0.99
CA ASP A 118 -1.64 3.52 0.69
C ASP A 118 -1.81 4.30 -0.62
N LEU A 119 -1.64 5.61 -0.57
CA LEU A 119 -1.79 6.43 -1.77
C LEU A 119 -0.83 5.94 -2.85
N ASN A 120 0.43 5.74 -2.50
CA ASN A 120 1.46 5.09 -3.32
C ASN A 120 1.41 5.54 -4.79
N TRP A 121 1.40 6.87 -4.98
CA TRP A 121 1.29 7.48 -6.29
C TRP A 121 2.53 7.21 -7.14
N ARG A 122 2.28 6.77 -8.36
CA ARG A 122 3.34 6.60 -9.38
C ARG A 122 2.80 7.06 -10.73
N GLU A 123 3.19 8.25 -11.18
CA GLU A 123 2.73 8.86 -12.42
C GLU A 123 2.96 7.93 -13.63
N VAL A 124 4.08 7.20 -13.63
CA VAL A 124 4.44 6.27 -14.70
C VAL A 124 3.37 5.22 -15.00
N PHE A 125 2.65 4.71 -13.99
CA PHE A 125 1.58 3.74 -14.21
C PHE A 125 0.38 4.35 -14.95
N TRP A 126 0.13 5.63 -14.75
CA TRP A 126 -0.95 6.36 -15.40
C TRP A 126 -0.58 6.78 -16.82
N ASP A 127 0.66 7.11 -17.06
CA ASP A 127 1.12 7.56 -18.37
C ASP A 127 1.25 6.40 -19.37
N HIS A 128 1.56 5.20 -18.91
CA HIS A 128 1.69 4.01 -19.73
C HIS A 128 0.37 3.24 -19.95
N SER A 129 -0.65 3.48 -19.16
CA SER A 129 -1.97 2.86 -19.40
C SER A 129 -2.66 3.47 -20.61
N SER A 130 -3.20 2.64 -21.48
CA SER A 130 -3.94 3.07 -22.68
C SER A 130 -5.19 3.92 -22.35
N PHE A 131 -5.72 3.76 -21.15
CA PHE A 131 -6.87 4.51 -20.65
C PHE A 131 -6.44 5.80 -19.94
N SER A 132 -5.60 5.69 -18.93
CA SER A 132 -5.27 6.82 -18.05
C SER A 132 -4.30 7.83 -18.67
N SER A 133 -3.55 7.46 -19.70
CA SER A 133 -2.71 8.39 -20.48
C SER A 133 -3.53 9.51 -21.16
N LYS A 134 -4.83 9.28 -21.40
CA LYS A 134 -5.75 10.25 -22.00
C LYS A 134 -6.42 11.17 -20.98
N ILE A 135 -6.23 10.92 -19.68
CA ILE A 135 -6.87 11.67 -18.60
C ILE A 135 -5.94 12.82 -18.18
N SER A 136 -6.46 14.03 -18.08
CA SER A 136 -5.69 15.19 -17.61
C SER A 136 -5.26 15.02 -16.14
N LYS A 137 -4.20 15.73 -15.73
CA LYS A 137 -3.74 15.71 -14.32
C LYS A 137 -4.84 16.07 -13.34
N ASP A 138 -5.64 17.09 -13.62
CA ASP A 138 -6.75 17.50 -12.74
C ASP A 138 -7.83 16.41 -12.62
N GLN A 139 -8.10 15.70 -13.70
CA GLN A 139 -9.03 14.58 -13.67
C GLN A 139 -8.46 13.39 -12.86
N ARG A 140 -7.16 13.10 -12.99
CA ARG A 140 -6.48 12.07 -12.19
C ARG A 140 -6.59 12.41 -10.69
N VAL A 141 -6.32 13.65 -10.31
CA VAL A 141 -6.46 14.11 -8.92
C VAL A 141 -7.89 13.92 -8.40
N LYS A 142 -8.90 14.26 -9.21
CA LYS A 142 -10.32 14.05 -8.84
C LYS A 142 -10.67 12.57 -8.64
N ILE A 143 -10.22 11.70 -9.55
CA ILE A 143 -10.42 10.24 -9.44
C ILE A 143 -9.79 9.71 -8.14
N ILE A 144 -8.54 10.10 -7.88
CA ILE A 144 -7.83 9.69 -6.67
C ILE A 144 -8.51 10.21 -5.42
N LYS A 145 -8.86 11.50 -5.34
CA LYS A 145 -9.58 12.04 -4.18
C LYS A 145 -10.93 11.34 -3.94
N ASN A 146 -11.66 10.99 -5.00
CA ASN A 146 -12.88 10.19 -4.85
C ASN A 146 -12.61 8.81 -4.27
N PHE A 147 -11.55 8.16 -4.71
CA PHE A 147 -11.12 6.86 -4.18
C PHE A 147 -10.71 6.97 -2.70
N LEU A 148 -9.96 7.99 -2.33
CA LEU A 148 -9.51 8.22 -0.94
C LEU A 148 -10.66 8.48 0.04
N ASN A 149 -11.82 8.92 -0.45
CA ASN A 149 -13.03 9.06 0.39
C ASN A 149 -13.54 7.73 0.97
N HIS A 150 -13.05 6.60 0.49
CA HIS A 150 -13.39 5.28 1.04
C HIS A 150 -12.46 4.84 2.18
N ALA A 151 -11.34 5.53 2.40
CA ALA A 151 -10.36 5.18 3.43
C ALA A 151 -10.93 5.31 4.84
N HIS A 152 -10.56 4.37 5.70
CA HIS A 152 -10.64 4.48 7.16
C HIS A 152 -9.26 4.81 7.74
N VAL A 153 -8.20 4.30 7.10
CA VAL A 153 -6.81 4.67 7.37
C VAL A 153 -6.17 5.03 6.03
N LEU A 154 -5.54 6.18 5.95
CA LEU A 154 -4.82 6.68 4.78
C LEU A 154 -3.34 6.84 5.14
N LYS A 155 -2.47 6.12 4.44
CA LYS A 155 -1.03 6.35 4.48
C LYS A 155 -0.60 7.03 3.19
N LEU A 156 0.27 8.01 3.32
CA LEU A 156 0.87 8.73 2.18
C LEU A 156 2.29 9.19 2.52
N ALA A 157 3.09 9.41 1.49
CA ALA A 157 4.36 10.08 1.62
C ALA A 157 4.14 11.61 1.67
N LYS A 158 5.09 12.35 2.20
CA LYS A 158 5.03 13.80 2.33
C LYS A 158 4.83 14.50 0.98
N GLU A 159 5.53 14.04 -0.04
CA GLU A 159 5.40 14.57 -1.41
C GLU A 159 3.99 14.36 -1.95
N GLU A 160 3.37 13.23 -1.63
CA GLU A 160 2.00 12.92 -2.01
C GLU A 160 1.00 13.80 -1.25
N ALA A 161 1.26 14.08 0.03
CA ALA A 161 0.46 15.00 0.84
C ALA A 161 0.44 16.40 0.22
N THR A 162 1.61 16.92 -0.14
CA THR A 162 1.75 18.20 -0.82
C THR A 162 1.07 18.20 -2.19
N LEU A 163 1.29 17.14 -3.00
CA LEU A 163 0.77 17.04 -4.36
C LEU A 163 -0.77 17.00 -4.41
N PHE A 164 -1.38 16.18 -3.55
CA PHE A 164 -2.83 15.92 -3.62
C PHE A 164 -3.66 16.81 -2.70
N PHE A 165 -3.09 17.31 -1.62
CA PHE A 165 -3.85 18.04 -0.60
C PHE A 165 -3.34 19.47 -0.34
N GLU A 166 -2.17 19.83 -0.91
CA GLU A 166 -1.51 21.12 -0.67
C GLU A 166 -1.18 21.34 0.83
N HIS A 167 -1.10 20.26 1.59
CA HIS A 167 -0.88 20.25 3.03
C HIS A 167 -0.04 19.06 3.47
N GLU A 168 0.78 19.28 4.51
CA GLU A 168 1.54 18.23 5.21
C GLU A 168 0.99 17.94 6.62
N ASN A 169 -0.17 18.51 6.95
CA ASN A 169 -0.82 18.29 8.25
C ASN A 169 -1.86 17.16 8.15
N PRO A 170 -1.67 16.03 8.87
CA PRO A 170 -2.56 14.86 8.78
C PRO A 170 -4.01 15.17 9.15
N LEU A 171 -4.26 16.02 10.14
CA LEU A 171 -5.62 16.43 10.54
C LEU A 171 -6.31 17.20 9.41
N LEU A 172 -5.62 18.16 8.79
CA LEU A 172 -6.22 18.96 7.71
C LEU A 172 -6.49 18.10 6.47
N ILE A 173 -5.65 17.10 6.19
CA ILE A 173 -5.89 16.13 5.12
C ILE A 173 -7.12 15.26 5.45
N SER A 174 -7.21 14.75 6.67
CA SER A 174 -8.39 14.01 7.13
C SER A 174 -9.68 14.79 6.93
N GLN A 175 -9.70 16.06 7.31
CA GLN A 175 -10.86 16.94 7.18
C GLN A 175 -11.27 17.24 5.72
N GLN A 176 -10.38 17.08 4.76
CA GLN A 176 -10.71 17.23 3.33
C GLN A 176 -11.41 16.00 2.73
N LEU A 177 -11.44 14.87 3.46
CA LEU A 177 -12.00 13.60 2.99
C LEU A 177 -13.32 13.29 3.71
N LEU A 178 -14.29 12.71 2.99
CA LEU A 178 -15.66 12.51 3.49
C LEU A 178 -15.75 11.67 4.76
N LYS A 179 -14.91 10.62 4.88
CA LYS A 179 -14.89 9.76 6.06
C LYS A 179 -14.00 10.27 7.18
N GLN A 180 -13.27 11.34 6.96
CA GLN A 180 -12.28 11.85 7.92
C GLN A 180 -11.37 10.72 8.45
N PRO A 181 -10.64 10.02 7.54
CA PRO A 181 -9.84 8.87 7.92
C PRO A 181 -8.74 9.23 8.90
N ASP A 182 -8.23 8.24 9.60
CA ASP A 182 -6.92 8.35 10.23
C ASP A 182 -5.86 8.51 9.15
N VAL A 183 -4.92 9.44 9.34
CA VAL A 183 -3.93 9.82 8.34
C VAL A 183 -2.51 9.68 8.89
N ILE A 184 -1.65 9.03 8.14
CA ILE A 184 -0.23 8.86 8.47
C ILE A 184 0.60 9.37 7.29
N ILE A 185 1.53 10.28 7.57
CA ILE A 185 2.43 10.85 6.58
C ILE A 185 3.86 10.42 6.91
N THR A 186 4.48 9.68 5.99
CA THR A 186 5.87 9.25 6.08
C THR A 186 6.76 10.21 5.28
N ASP A 187 7.99 10.46 5.76
CA ASP A 187 8.97 11.37 5.14
C ASP A 187 10.39 10.74 5.20
N GLY A 188 10.55 9.56 4.60
CA GLY A 188 11.81 8.83 4.56
C GLY A 188 12.39 8.61 5.97
N LYS A 189 13.55 9.21 6.25
CA LYS A 189 14.21 9.15 7.57
C LYS A 189 13.71 10.17 8.58
N ASN A 190 12.89 11.12 8.15
CA ASN A 190 12.34 12.17 9.01
C ASN A 190 11.17 11.61 9.85
N PRO A 191 10.76 12.31 10.91
CA PRO A 191 9.67 11.87 11.76
C PRO A 191 8.36 11.66 10.99
N VAL A 192 7.61 10.65 11.38
CA VAL A 192 6.27 10.36 10.86
C VAL A 192 5.25 11.23 11.57
N SER A 193 4.48 12.01 10.83
CA SER A 193 3.35 12.75 11.38
C SER A 193 2.05 11.97 11.20
N TRP A 194 1.16 12.05 12.19
CA TRP A 194 -0.09 11.29 12.17
C TRP A 194 -1.25 12.01 12.85
N TYR A 195 -2.45 11.73 12.36
CA TYR A 195 -3.72 11.97 12.99
C TYR A 195 -4.45 10.64 13.07
N PHE A 196 -4.74 10.17 14.27
CA PHE A 196 -5.27 8.84 14.50
C PHE A 196 -6.25 8.84 15.68
N ASN A 197 -7.46 8.33 15.47
CA ASN A 197 -8.52 8.25 16.48
C ASN A 197 -8.76 9.58 17.23
N GLY A 198 -8.80 10.70 16.48
CA GLY A 198 -9.00 12.04 17.05
C GLY A 198 -7.77 12.68 17.71
N LEU A 199 -6.65 11.96 17.80
CA LEU A 199 -5.38 12.43 18.35
C LEU A 199 -4.40 12.74 17.23
N GLN A 200 -3.48 13.68 17.48
CA GLN A 200 -2.42 13.98 16.54
C GLN A 200 -1.05 13.97 17.21
N GLY A 201 -0.03 13.66 16.43
CA GLY A 201 1.32 13.62 16.94
C GLY A 201 2.37 13.41 15.86
N ILE A 202 3.60 13.32 16.34
CA ILE A 202 4.80 13.06 15.54
C ILE A 202 5.56 11.95 16.25
N THR A 203 6.08 11.00 15.48
CA THR A 203 6.87 9.88 15.99
C THR A 203 8.20 9.83 15.27
N GLU A 204 9.29 9.79 16.01
CA GLU A 204 10.63 9.67 15.43
C GLU A 204 10.79 8.38 14.65
N THR A 205 11.44 8.48 13.50
CA THR A 205 11.74 7.33 12.65
C THR A 205 13.08 6.72 13.09
N PRO A 206 13.15 5.41 13.32
CA PRO A 206 14.42 4.75 13.57
C PRO A 206 15.33 4.88 12.34
N THR A 207 16.60 5.15 12.55
CA THR A 207 17.57 5.40 11.47
C THR A 207 18.77 4.48 11.56
N SER A 208 19.43 4.24 10.43
CA SER A 208 20.68 3.51 10.33
C SER A 208 21.64 4.18 9.35
N GLN A 209 22.94 4.07 9.61
CA GLN A 209 23.97 4.49 8.65
C GLN A 209 24.21 3.48 7.51
N LYS A 210 23.56 2.31 7.57
CA LYS A 210 23.77 1.20 6.63
C LYS A 210 22.59 1.01 5.68
N ILE A 211 22.01 2.08 5.17
CA ILE A 211 20.95 1.97 4.17
C ILE A 211 21.55 1.46 2.86
N VAL A 212 20.98 0.39 2.33
CA VAL A 212 21.39 -0.25 1.07
C VAL A 212 20.38 0.07 -0.04
N ASP A 213 19.09 -0.19 0.22
CA ASP A 213 18.01 0.01 -0.75
C ASP A 213 16.71 0.37 -0.04
N THR A 214 16.05 1.47 -0.44
CA THR A 214 14.80 1.91 0.17
C THR A 214 13.54 1.35 -0.53
N THR A 215 13.72 0.40 -1.47
CA THR A 215 12.60 -0.25 -2.17
C THR A 215 11.77 -1.08 -1.18
N GLY A 216 10.44 -0.91 -1.21
CA GLY A 216 9.54 -1.63 -0.31
C GLY A 216 9.47 -1.11 1.13
N ALA A 217 10.25 -0.07 1.49
CA ALA A 217 10.21 0.49 2.85
C ALA A 217 8.81 1.00 3.25
N GLY A 218 8.10 1.64 2.31
CA GLY A 218 6.72 2.11 2.51
C GLY A 218 5.73 0.98 2.69
N ASP A 219 5.89 -0.10 1.91
CA ASP A 219 5.04 -1.29 1.99
C ASP A 219 5.28 -2.04 3.31
N ALA A 220 6.55 -2.20 3.72
CA ALA A 220 6.92 -2.78 5.01
C ALA A 220 6.44 -1.94 6.21
N PHE A 221 6.49 -0.61 6.10
CA PHE A 221 5.90 0.29 7.10
C PHE A 221 4.41 0.02 7.25
N LEU A 222 3.66 -0.01 6.13
CA LEU A 222 2.22 -0.26 6.16
C LEU A 222 1.90 -1.65 6.72
N ALA A 223 2.64 -2.68 6.30
CA ALA A 223 2.48 -4.04 6.83
C ALA A 223 2.72 -4.11 8.35
N GLY A 224 3.77 -3.45 8.84
CA GLY A 224 4.05 -3.33 10.27
C GLY A 224 2.94 -2.62 11.05
N LEU A 225 2.42 -1.52 10.50
CA LEU A 225 1.29 -0.81 11.08
C LEU A 225 0.06 -1.70 11.20
N ILE A 226 -0.35 -2.35 10.10
CA ILE A 226 -1.53 -3.23 10.07
C ILE A 226 -1.34 -4.41 11.02
N SER A 227 -0.14 -4.97 11.08
CA SER A 227 0.18 -6.07 12.00
C SER A 227 -0.07 -5.67 13.47
N LYS A 228 0.34 -4.46 13.87
CA LYS A 228 0.05 -3.92 15.20
C LYS A 228 -1.45 -3.71 15.41
N LEU A 229 -2.15 -3.11 14.45
CA LEU A 229 -3.60 -2.89 14.53
C LEU A 229 -4.40 -4.22 14.65
N ILE A 230 -3.91 -5.29 14.05
CA ILE A 230 -4.51 -6.63 14.15
C ILE A 230 -4.24 -7.24 15.52
N SER A 231 -3.01 -7.17 16.01
CA SER A 231 -2.56 -7.85 17.23
C SER A 231 -3.05 -7.18 18.50
N TYR A 232 -3.02 -5.86 18.56
CA TYR A 232 -3.37 -5.09 19.76
C TYR A 232 -4.76 -4.46 19.71
N GLY A 233 -5.38 -4.46 18.54
CA GLY A 233 -6.61 -3.72 18.32
C GLY A 233 -6.35 -2.27 17.89
N TYR A 234 -7.44 -1.51 17.76
CA TYR A 234 -7.36 -0.11 17.34
C TYR A 234 -6.87 0.75 18.51
N PRO A 235 -5.79 1.53 18.34
CA PRO A 235 -5.19 2.28 19.46
C PRO A 235 -6.13 3.36 19.98
N SER A 236 -6.18 3.48 21.31
CA SER A 236 -7.11 4.34 22.04
C SER A 236 -6.46 5.59 22.61
N ASN A 237 -5.14 5.62 22.70
CA ASN A 237 -4.37 6.71 23.29
C ASN A 237 -3.07 6.95 22.51
N LYS A 238 -2.43 8.07 22.81
CA LYS A 238 -1.24 8.54 22.10
C LYS A 238 -0.06 7.54 22.17
N LEU A 239 0.15 6.91 23.33
CA LEU A 239 1.28 5.97 23.50
C LEU A 239 1.10 4.72 22.63
N GLU A 240 -0.11 4.20 22.55
CA GLU A 240 -0.43 3.05 21.67
C GLU A 240 -0.25 3.40 20.20
N ILE A 241 -0.64 4.62 19.77
CA ILE A 241 -0.43 5.07 18.40
C ILE A 241 1.07 5.19 18.11
N GLU A 242 1.83 5.82 19.00
CA GLU A 242 3.28 5.97 18.86
C GLU A 242 3.98 4.61 18.79
N ASP A 243 3.56 3.62 19.58
CA ASP A 243 4.11 2.26 19.52
C ASP A 243 3.82 1.58 18.17
N CYS A 244 2.60 1.71 17.65
CA CYS A 244 2.27 1.22 16.33
C CYS A 244 3.12 1.86 15.22
N VAL A 245 3.29 3.18 15.27
CA VAL A 245 4.07 3.93 14.27
C VAL A 245 5.57 3.63 14.40
N LYS A 246 6.11 3.50 15.61
CA LYS A 246 7.52 3.12 15.85
C LYS A 246 7.81 1.73 15.28
N PHE A 247 6.95 0.75 15.57
CA PHE A 247 7.09 -0.60 15.01
C PHE A 247 7.03 -0.59 13.48
N ALA A 248 6.08 0.15 12.90
CA ALA A 248 5.98 0.33 11.46
C ALA A 248 7.27 0.93 10.87
N GLY A 249 7.83 1.96 11.53
CA GLY A 249 9.11 2.56 11.16
C GLY A 249 10.28 1.57 11.22
N VAL A 250 10.32 0.70 12.23
CA VAL A 250 11.32 -0.39 12.32
C VAL A 250 11.18 -1.35 11.14
N CYS A 251 9.96 -1.75 10.78
CA CYS A 251 9.75 -2.62 9.61
C CYS A 251 10.28 -1.97 8.32
N GLY A 252 9.97 -0.70 8.10
CA GLY A 252 10.49 0.06 6.96
C GLY A 252 12.02 0.16 6.97
N LEU A 253 12.63 0.45 8.12
CA LEU A 253 14.09 0.52 8.26
C LEU A 253 14.75 -0.83 7.96
N LEU A 254 14.26 -1.93 8.55
CA LEU A 254 14.83 -3.26 8.36
C LEU A 254 14.82 -3.70 6.89
N THR A 255 13.78 -3.32 6.15
CA THR A 255 13.70 -3.55 4.70
C THR A 255 14.80 -2.78 3.96
N CYS A 256 15.21 -1.61 4.43
CA CYS A 256 16.27 -0.80 3.80
C CYS A 256 17.69 -1.33 4.04
N LEU A 257 17.92 -2.34 4.89
CA LEU A 257 19.26 -2.82 5.23
C LEU A 257 19.85 -3.84 4.24
N GLY A 258 19.12 -4.20 3.19
CA GLY A 258 19.58 -5.06 2.12
C GLY A 258 18.96 -4.69 0.79
N GLU A 259 19.27 -5.43 -0.27
CA GLU A 259 18.75 -5.22 -1.61
C GLU A 259 17.37 -5.86 -1.76
N GLY A 260 16.52 -5.24 -2.58
CA GLY A 260 15.21 -5.76 -2.96
C GLY A 260 14.07 -5.35 -2.01
N ALA A 261 12.84 -5.48 -2.53
CA ALA A 261 11.64 -5.04 -1.83
C ALA A 261 11.02 -6.13 -0.95
N ILE A 262 11.36 -7.40 -1.18
CA ILE A 262 10.67 -8.54 -0.58
C ILE A 262 11.60 -9.32 0.36
N GLU A 263 12.81 -9.60 -0.08
CA GLU A 263 13.78 -10.47 0.61
C GLU A 263 14.19 -9.94 1.99
N GLN A 264 14.11 -8.62 2.18
CA GLN A 264 14.53 -7.96 3.41
C GLN A 264 13.37 -7.63 4.35
N GLN A 265 12.13 -7.90 3.97
CA GLN A 265 11.00 -7.64 4.83
C GLN A 265 11.10 -8.45 6.14
N PRO A 266 10.98 -7.79 7.30
CA PRO A 266 11.16 -8.48 8.57
C PRO A 266 9.94 -9.33 8.93
N SER A 267 10.17 -10.44 9.65
CA SER A 267 9.10 -11.07 10.41
C SER A 267 8.69 -10.18 11.60
N TYR A 268 7.52 -10.44 12.15
CA TYR A 268 7.03 -9.74 13.34
C TYR A 268 8.03 -9.83 14.51
N GLU A 269 8.59 -11.02 14.76
CA GLU A 269 9.56 -11.26 15.81
C GLU A 269 10.86 -10.48 15.59
N LYS A 270 11.36 -10.42 14.35
CA LYS A 270 12.55 -9.65 14.00
C LYS A 270 12.33 -8.16 14.25
N GLY A 271 11.16 -7.62 13.83
CA GLY A 271 10.77 -6.24 14.10
C GLY A 271 10.68 -5.94 15.60
N THR A 272 10.05 -6.81 16.38
CA THR A 272 9.89 -6.64 17.83
C THR A 272 11.24 -6.63 18.54
N ARG A 273 12.12 -7.61 18.27
CA ARG A 273 13.47 -7.66 18.87
C ARG A 273 14.31 -6.44 18.54
N PHE A 274 14.21 -5.94 17.30
CA PHE A 274 14.94 -4.73 16.91
C PHE A 274 14.41 -3.50 17.65
N LEU A 275 13.09 -3.37 17.79
CA LEU A 275 12.49 -2.27 18.54
C LEU A 275 12.92 -2.28 20.02
N GLU A 276 12.94 -3.44 20.66
CA GLU A 276 13.42 -3.62 22.04
C GLU A 276 14.88 -3.18 22.20
N CYS A 277 15.75 -3.50 21.24
CA CYS A 277 17.15 -3.07 21.25
C CYS A 277 17.34 -1.56 21.05
N LEU A 278 16.37 -0.85 20.47
CA LEU A 278 16.43 0.61 20.34
C LEU A 278 16.01 1.34 21.61
N ILE A 279 15.28 0.69 22.50
CA ILE A 279 14.74 1.27 23.74
C ILE A 279 15.65 0.98 24.94
N SER A 280 16.50 -0.06 24.85
CA SER A 280 17.51 -0.43 25.83
C SER A 280 18.79 0.41 25.72
#